data_03bcc9997d6d2203fe673cefa0860f9f
#
_entry.id   03bcc9997d6d2203fe673cefa0860f9f
#
_cell.length_a   1.000
_cell.length_b   1.000
_cell.length_c   1.000
_cell.angle_alpha   90.00
_cell.angle_beta   90.00
_cell.angle_gamma   90.00
#
_symmetry.space_group_name_H-M   'P 1'
#
loop_
_entity.id
_entity.type
_entity.pdbx_description
1 polymer ?
#
loop_
_entity_poly.entity_id
_entity_poly.type
_entity_poly.pdbx_seq_one_letter_code
_entity_poly.pdbx_strand_id
1 'polypeptide(L)'
;MATKSATVNEPLSGSDYQQKKLRQALLMKRLTNYIPIIGTVVLAAVFFITCLSKGVDVRTNLEIVIKQAMIVGFLATGATFIFAIGSFDLSLGANMLVSAALGATVYNLTGSLWLMLAVCVVACVLMSLLNSALASVFNLPVFVMTIAMMSVFAALSTLIISNVDANGINTKLSRASNPDNVYYQVLGNIWFQLAMLVLFVLLCGFLFNFMKMGRRQKFIGGNPVCARLTGIAPTGITVFSFVIAGIGIGLAAFFTIMQDVSISTSSGGGVGMNMLIAIVFGGMAISGGPRSKALAAFIGGFSMAFLDQFMQVLLMDSATGSAVKQIVKAVLFLTVVTLLNLSYRTKTLER
;
A
#
# COMPACT_ATOMS: atom_id res chain seq x y z
N MET A 1 41.29 5.84 -57.64
CA MET A 1 39.87 5.38 -57.46
C MET A 1 39.88 4.21 -56.49
N ALA A 2 39.57 4.43 -55.23
CA ALA A 2 39.55 3.40 -54.23
C ALA A 2 38.08 3.12 -53.90
N THR A 3 37.59 1.95 -54.26
CA THR A 3 36.27 1.43 -54.01
C THR A 3 36.13 1.08 -52.53
N LYS A 4 35.30 1.81 -51.81
CA LYS A 4 34.85 1.47 -50.46
C LYS A 4 34.04 0.17 -50.49
N SER A 5 34.60 -0.91 -49.94
CA SER A 5 33.86 -2.15 -49.69
C SER A 5 32.77 -1.90 -48.62
N ALA A 6 31.52 -2.01 -49.01
CA ALA A 6 30.39 -2.06 -48.10
C ALA A 6 30.51 -3.35 -47.29
N THR A 7 30.66 -3.24 -45.97
CA THR A 7 30.57 -4.38 -45.04
C THR A 7 29.14 -4.90 -45.07
N VAL A 8 28.93 -6.01 -45.76
CA VAL A 8 27.72 -6.80 -45.71
C VAL A 8 27.59 -7.31 -44.26
N ASN A 9 26.54 -6.86 -43.54
CA ASN A 9 26.19 -7.44 -42.27
C ASN A 9 25.78 -8.92 -42.49
N GLU A 10 26.68 -9.82 -42.18
CA GLU A 10 26.36 -11.25 -42.15
C GLU A 10 25.18 -11.49 -41.19
N PRO A 11 24.15 -12.25 -41.59
CA PRO A 11 23.06 -12.61 -40.70
C PRO A 11 23.66 -13.44 -39.55
N LEU A 12 23.44 -12.93 -38.30
CA LEU A 12 23.86 -13.61 -37.09
C LEU A 12 23.40 -15.09 -37.11
N SER A 13 24.33 -16.01 -36.76
CA SER A 13 23.93 -17.43 -36.66
C SER A 13 22.74 -17.60 -35.69
N GLY A 14 21.89 -18.56 -35.93
CA GLY A 14 20.68 -18.78 -35.13
C GLY A 14 20.99 -18.88 -33.63
N SER A 15 22.19 -19.35 -33.24
CA SER A 15 22.68 -19.40 -31.86
C SER A 15 22.99 -18.03 -31.29
N ASP A 16 23.58 -17.13 -32.06
CA ASP A 16 23.99 -15.77 -31.65
C ASP A 16 22.72 -14.88 -31.52
N TYR A 17 21.76 -15.05 -32.41
CA TYR A 17 20.46 -14.37 -32.30
C TYR A 17 19.71 -14.79 -31.05
N GLN A 18 19.69 -16.08 -30.72
CA GLN A 18 19.07 -16.60 -29.50
C GLN A 18 19.79 -16.12 -28.22
N GLN A 19 21.12 -16.11 -28.22
CA GLN A 19 21.90 -15.59 -27.09
C GLN A 19 21.69 -14.08 -26.89
N LYS A 20 21.65 -13.27 -27.96
CA LYS A 20 21.35 -11.84 -27.90
C LYS A 20 19.95 -11.58 -27.37
N LYS A 21 18.95 -12.33 -27.81
CA LYS A 21 17.57 -12.26 -27.34
C LYS A 21 17.47 -12.65 -25.86
N LEU A 22 18.19 -13.69 -25.41
CA LEU A 22 18.26 -14.10 -24.02
C LEU A 22 18.91 -13.04 -23.13
N ARG A 23 20.04 -12.45 -23.56
CA ARG A 23 20.71 -11.36 -22.84
C ARG A 23 19.81 -10.13 -22.73
N GLN A 24 19.12 -9.73 -23.79
CA GLN A 24 18.17 -8.64 -23.75
C GLN A 24 17.01 -8.93 -22.79
N ALA A 25 16.45 -10.13 -22.81
CA ALA A 25 15.39 -10.54 -21.88
C ALA A 25 15.86 -10.53 -20.42
N LEU A 26 17.09 -10.95 -20.14
CA LEU A 26 17.69 -10.90 -18.80
C LEU A 26 17.96 -9.46 -18.34
N LEU A 27 18.47 -8.60 -19.22
CA LEU A 27 18.66 -7.18 -18.94
C LEU A 27 17.31 -6.47 -18.66
N MET A 28 16.32 -6.71 -19.51
CA MET A 28 14.98 -6.18 -19.31
C MET A 28 14.35 -6.67 -18.01
N LYS A 29 14.57 -7.94 -17.65
CA LYS A 29 14.11 -8.49 -16.36
C LYS A 29 14.78 -7.82 -15.16
N ARG A 30 16.10 -7.56 -15.24
CA ARG A 30 16.82 -6.83 -14.20
C ARG A 30 16.33 -5.38 -14.10
N LEU A 31 16.26 -4.66 -15.22
CA LEU A 31 15.75 -3.28 -15.27
C LEU A 31 14.34 -3.18 -14.66
N THR A 32 13.43 -4.05 -15.06
CA THR A 32 12.04 -4.05 -14.52
C THR A 32 12.00 -4.25 -12.99
N ASN A 33 12.97 -4.97 -12.42
CA ASN A 33 13.06 -5.14 -10.97
C ASN A 33 13.54 -3.88 -10.24
N TYR A 34 14.35 -3.04 -10.90
CA TYR A 34 14.90 -1.81 -10.30
C TYR A 34 14.06 -0.56 -10.59
N ILE A 35 13.14 -0.61 -11.56
CA ILE A 35 12.24 0.52 -11.91
C ILE A 35 11.56 1.12 -10.66
N PRO A 36 10.98 0.36 -9.72
CA PRO A 36 10.36 0.94 -8.53
C PRO A 36 11.36 1.72 -7.67
N ILE A 37 12.57 1.20 -7.48
CA ILE A 37 13.61 1.84 -6.68
C ILE A 37 14.08 3.11 -7.38
N ILE A 38 14.36 3.05 -8.69
CA ILE A 38 14.76 4.20 -9.50
C ILE A 38 13.66 5.27 -9.46
N GLY A 39 12.39 4.88 -9.61
CA GLY A 39 11.24 5.77 -9.52
C GLY A 39 11.17 6.47 -8.17
N THR A 40 11.37 5.74 -7.07
CA THR A 40 11.40 6.33 -5.72
C THR A 40 12.53 7.36 -5.57
N VAL A 41 13.73 7.04 -6.06
CA VAL A 41 14.90 7.94 -6.00
C VAL A 41 14.64 9.20 -6.83
N VAL A 42 14.07 9.07 -8.02
CA VAL A 42 13.69 10.21 -8.87
C VAL A 42 12.65 11.09 -8.17
N LEU A 43 11.59 10.50 -7.61
CA LEU A 43 10.57 11.25 -6.86
C LEU A 43 11.16 11.95 -5.64
N ALA A 44 12.06 11.30 -4.91
CA ALA A 44 12.77 11.91 -3.81
C ALA A 44 13.62 13.11 -4.28
N ALA A 45 14.40 12.96 -5.36
CA ALA A 45 15.21 14.04 -5.92
C ALA A 45 14.34 15.23 -6.35
N VAL A 46 13.23 14.99 -7.06
CA VAL A 46 12.28 16.03 -7.48
C VAL A 46 11.67 16.72 -6.26
N PHE A 47 11.30 15.98 -5.21
CA PHE A 47 10.81 16.54 -3.95
C PHE A 47 11.84 17.47 -3.31
N PHE A 48 13.11 17.05 -3.17
CA PHE A 48 14.16 17.90 -2.58
C PHE A 48 14.40 19.17 -3.39
N ILE A 49 14.46 19.07 -4.73
CA ILE A 49 14.62 20.24 -5.62
C ILE A 49 13.45 21.20 -5.43
N THR A 50 12.22 20.68 -5.33
CA THR A 50 11.03 21.53 -5.15
C THR A 50 11.01 22.22 -3.79
N CYS A 51 11.38 21.53 -2.71
CA CYS A 51 11.51 22.16 -1.40
C CYS A 51 12.52 23.30 -1.39
N LEU A 52 13.68 23.10 -2.02
CA LEU A 52 14.72 24.12 -2.14
C LEU A 52 14.24 25.31 -3.00
N SER A 53 13.55 25.06 -4.12
CA SER A 53 13.06 26.12 -5.02
C SER A 53 11.95 26.96 -4.39
N LYS A 54 11.12 26.38 -3.54
CA LYS A 54 10.04 27.06 -2.82
C LYS A 54 10.47 27.65 -1.48
N GLY A 55 11.71 27.43 -1.05
CA GLY A 55 12.23 27.93 0.23
C GLY A 55 11.56 27.37 1.47
N VAL A 56 10.94 26.16 1.35
CA VAL A 56 10.30 25.50 2.50
C VAL A 56 11.29 24.65 3.27
N ASP A 57 11.06 24.48 4.57
CA ASP A 57 11.93 23.67 5.42
C ASP A 57 11.88 22.19 5.00
N VAL A 58 13.02 21.71 4.51
CA VAL A 58 13.21 20.33 4.02
C VAL A 58 13.00 19.32 5.14
N ARG A 59 13.47 19.62 6.37
CA ARG A 59 13.39 18.71 7.50
C ARG A 59 11.94 18.42 7.88
N THR A 60 11.15 19.45 8.08
CA THR A 60 9.72 19.32 8.43
C THR A 60 8.95 18.57 7.35
N ASN A 61 9.20 18.88 6.07
CA ASN A 61 8.54 18.21 4.96
C ASN A 61 8.98 16.74 4.83
N LEU A 62 10.23 16.41 5.12
CA LEU A 62 10.72 15.02 5.15
C LEU A 62 10.09 14.22 6.30
N GLU A 63 9.90 14.82 7.48
CA GLU A 63 9.17 14.17 8.58
C GLU A 63 7.74 13.81 8.18
N ILE A 64 7.05 14.70 7.44
CA ILE A 64 5.71 14.42 6.90
C ILE A 64 5.75 13.26 5.90
N VAL A 65 6.73 13.23 4.98
CA VAL A 65 6.92 12.10 4.05
C VAL A 65 7.08 10.79 4.80
N ILE A 66 7.93 10.74 5.82
CA ILE A 66 8.18 9.53 6.59
C ILE A 66 6.89 9.08 7.31
N LYS A 67 6.16 9.99 7.93
CA LYS A 67 4.88 9.71 8.59
C LYS A 67 3.85 9.13 7.63
N GLN A 68 3.67 9.75 6.46
CA GLN A 68 2.76 9.25 5.42
C GLN A 68 3.22 7.90 4.86
N ALA A 69 4.52 7.75 4.59
CA ALA A 69 5.08 6.49 4.11
C ALA A 69 4.87 5.34 5.09
N MET A 70 4.91 5.60 6.41
CA MET A 70 4.65 4.59 7.42
C MET A 70 3.19 4.10 7.39
N ILE A 71 2.22 5.01 7.36
CA ILE A 71 0.80 4.65 7.31
C ILE A 71 0.49 3.85 6.05
N VAL A 72 0.88 4.38 4.89
CA VAL A 72 0.69 3.70 3.60
C VAL A 72 1.48 2.40 3.54
N GLY A 73 2.68 2.35 4.13
CA GLY A 73 3.52 1.17 4.19
C GLY A 73 2.91 0.01 4.98
N PHE A 74 2.31 0.27 6.15
CA PHE A 74 1.58 -0.75 6.91
C PHE A 74 0.39 -1.28 6.12
N LEU A 75 -0.45 -0.39 5.59
CA LEU A 75 -1.61 -0.73 4.76
C LEU A 75 -1.21 -1.56 3.53
N ALA A 76 -0.28 -1.05 2.73
CA ALA A 76 0.13 -1.67 1.48
C ALA A 76 0.81 -3.03 1.72
N THR A 77 1.63 -3.16 2.78
CA THR A 77 2.28 -4.43 3.12
C THR A 77 1.26 -5.49 3.51
N GLY A 78 0.26 -5.15 4.33
CA GLY A 78 -0.84 -6.05 4.67
C GLY A 78 -1.69 -6.41 3.43
N ALA A 79 -2.08 -5.40 2.64
CA ALA A 79 -2.87 -5.59 1.44
C ALA A 79 -2.17 -6.44 0.35
N THR A 80 -0.82 -6.50 0.34
CA THR A 80 -0.06 -7.34 -0.60
C THR A 80 -0.51 -8.80 -0.60
N PHE A 81 -0.96 -9.32 0.55
CA PHE A 81 -1.46 -10.68 0.66
C PHE A 81 -2.79 -10.88 -0.08
N ILE A 82 -3.69 -9.89 -0.04
CA ILE A 82 -4.96 -9.91 -0.81
C ILE A 82 -4.66 -9.77 -2.31
N PHE A 83 -3.75 -8.85 -2.67
CA PHE A 83 -3.34 -8.67 -4.07
C PHE A 83 -2.66 -9.92 -4.63
N ALA A 84 -1.87 -10.63 -3.83
CA ALA A 84 -1.16 -11.83 -4.28
C ALA A 84 -2.10 -12.95 -4.76
N ILE A 85 -3.30 -13.06 -4.18
CA ILE A 85 -4.33 -14.01 -4.63
C ILE A 85 -5.15 -13.50 -5.82
N GLY A 86 -4.81 -12.34 -6.39
CA GLY A 86 -5.54 -11.72 -7.51
C GLY A 86 -6.84 -11.04 -7.11
N SER A 87 -7.00 -10.69 -5.83
CA SER A 87 -8.17 -9.99 -5.30
C SER A 87 -7.82 -8.56 -4.90
N PHE A 88 -8.84 -7.69 -4.83
CA PHE A 88 -8.73 -6.31 -4.40
C PHE A 88 -9.68 -6.03 -3.26
N ASP A 89 -9.23 -5.25 -2.30
CA ASP A 89 -10.10 -4.69 -1.27
C ASP A 89 -9.99 -3.16 -1.28
N LEU A 90 -11.09 -2.50 -1.64
CA LEU A 90 -11.20 -1.04 -1.65
C LEU A 90 -11.67 -0.48 -0.31
N SER A 91 -12.18 -1.33 0.57
CA SER A 91 -12.71 -0.90 1.87
C SER A 91 -11.63 -0.60 2.91
N LEU A 92 -10.34 -0.92 2.63
CA LEU A 92 -9.25 -0.86 3.60
C LEU A 92 -9.10 0.53 4.27
N GLY A 93 -9.27 1.61 3.50
CA GLY A 93 -9.23 2.98 4.04
C GLY A 93 -10.41 3.29 4.97
N ALA A 94 -11.61 2.86 4.61
CA ALA A 94 -12.80 3.04 5.44
C ALA A 94 -12.74 2.15 6.70
N ASN A 95 -12.26 0.91 6.58
CA ASN A 95 -11.99 0.01 7.69
C ASN A 95 -10.99 0.64 8.69
N MET A 96 -9.89 1.20 8.18
CA MET A 96 -8.91 1.92 8.99
C MET A 96 -9.58 3.06 9.79
N LEU A 97 -10.45 3.85 9.14
CA LEU A 97 -11.11 4.99 9.78
C LEU A 97 -12.05 4.57 10.92
N VAL A 98 -12.89 3.54 10.70
CA VAL A 98 -13.76 2.99 11.76
C VAL A 98 -12.94 2.51 12.95
N SER A 99 -11.90 1.73 12.67
CA SER A 99 -11.07 1.14 13.72
C SER A 99 -10.28 2.20 14.48
N ALA A 100 -9.84 3.25 13.80
CA ALA A 100 -9.20 4.40 14.40
C ALA A 100 -10.18 5.17 15.31
N ALA A 101 -11.41 5.40 14.86
CA ALA A 101 -12.45 6.05 15.68
C ALA A 101 -12.78 5.24 16.95
N LEU A 102 -12.93 3.92 16.82
CA LEU A 102 -13.13 3.03 17.98
C LEU A 102 -11.91 3.07 18.93
N GLY A 103 -10.71 3.01 18.38
CA GLY A 103 -9.47 3.09 19.17
C GLY A 103 -9.35 4.39 19.94
N ALA A 104 -9.63 5.54 19.29
CA ALA A 104 -9.61 6.85 19.94
C ALA A 104 -10.64 6.97 21.05
N THR A 105 -11.85 6.44 20.82
CA THR A 105 -12.91 6.40 21.84
C THR A 105 -12.48 5.59 23.07
N VAL A 106 -11.93 4.40 22.85
CA VAL A 106 -11.45 3.55 23.94
C VAL A 106 -10.29 4.19 24.70
N TYR A 107 -9.37 4.83 24.00
CA TYR A 107 -8.29 5.56 24.65
C TYR A 107 -8.80 6.71 25.53
N ASN A 108 -9.76 7.50 25.05
CA ASN A 108 -10.31 8.60 25.81
C ASN A 108 -11.06 8.12 27.09
N LEU A 109 -11.67 6.94 27.03
CA LEU A 109 -12.34 6.34 28.18
C LEU A 109 -11.36 5.76 29.20
N THR A 110 -10.31 5.06 28.73
CA THR A 110 -9.44 4.24 29.58
C THR A 110 -8.07 4.83 29.85
N GLY A 111 -7.57 5.70 28.95
CA GLY A 111 -6.20 6.23 28.98
C GLY A 111 -5.11 5.22 28.62
N SER A 112 -5.49 4.00 28.16
CA SER A 112 -4.55 2.93 27.86
C SER A 112 -4.23 2.87 26.37
N LEU A 113 -2.95 3.14 26.01
CA LEU A 113 -2.46 3.03 24.62
C LEU A 113 -2.43 1.57 24.13
N TRP A 114 -2.15 0.64 25.02
CA TRP A 114 -2.13 -0.79 24.67
C TRP A 114 -3.53 -1.30 24.33
N LEU A 115 -4.54 -0.84 25.07
CA LEU A 115 -5.92 -1.17 24.77
C LEU A 115 -6.38 -0.54 23.46
N MET A 116 -5.97 0.71 23.20
CA MET A 116 -6.20 1.37 21.90
C MET A 116 -5.60 0.57 20.75
N LEU A 117 -4.33 0.14 20.86
CA LEU A 117 -3.68 -0.70 19.85
C LEU A 117 -4.44 -2.01 19.63
N ALA A 118 -4.79 -2.69 20.72
CA ALA A 118 -5.54 -3.95 20.64
C ALA A 118 -6.88 -3.76 19.93
N VAL A 119 -7.63 -2.71 20.30
CA VAL A 119 -8.93 -2.40 19.66
C VAL A 119 -8.77 -2.06 18.18
N CYS A 120 -7.81 -1.24 17.81
CA CYS A 120 -7.52 -0.93 16.41
C CYS A 120 -7.26 -2.21 15.60
N VAL A 121 -6.36 -3.08 16.09
CA VAL A 121 -6.00 -4.31 15.37
C VAL A 121 -7.17 -5.30 15.32
N VAL A 122 -7.84 -5.55 16.46
CA VAL A 122 -8.94 -6.52 16.52
C VAL A 122 -10.12 -6.05 15.65
N ALA A 123 -10.51 -4.78 15.73
CA ALA A 123 -11.60 -4.23 14.91
C ALA A 123 -11.27 -4.34 13.41
N CYS A 124 -10.06 -3.99 12.99
CA CYS A 124 -9.65 -4.12 11.59
C CYS A 124 -9.65 -5.57 11.11
N VAL A 125 -9.16 -6.49 11.91
CA VAL A 125 -9.17 -7.93 11.58
C VAL A 125 -10.60 -8.45 11.47
N LEU A 126 -11.49 -8.11 12.40
CA LEU A 126 -12.88 -8.54 12.37
C LEU A 126 -13.62 -8.00 11.13
N MET A 127 -13.42 -6.73 10.76
CA MET A 127 -14.03 -6.14 9.57
C MET A 127 -13.43 -6.75 8.28
N SER A 128 -12.14 -7.03 8.25
CA SER A 128 -11.52 -7.73 7.13
C SER A 128 -12.02 -9.16 6.99
N LEU A 129 -12.19 -9.88 8.10
CA LEU A 129 -12.81 -11.21 8.12
C LEU A 129 -14.26 -11.17 7.65
N LEU A 130 -15.03 -10.15 8.06
CA LEU A 130 -16.40 -9.94 7.61
C LEU A 130 -16.44 -9.80 6.08
N ASN A 131 -15.57 -9.00 5.48
CA ASN A 131 -15.46 -8.88 4.02
C ASN A 131 -15.18 -10.23 3.35
N SER A 132 -14.23 -10.99 3.88
CA SER A 132 -13.87 -12.32 3.35
C SER A 132 -15.03 -13.32 3.49
N ALA A 133 -15.72 -13.31 4.64
CA ALA A 133 -16.85 -14.19 4.92
C ALA A 133 -18.04 -13.89 3.99
N LEU A 134 -18.43 -12.61 3.88
CA LEU A 134 -19.52 -12.18 3.00
C LEU A 134 -19.25 -12.50 1.54
N ALA A 135 -18.02 -12.22 1.04
CA ALA A 135 -17.65 -12.58 -0.31
C ALA A 135 -17.74 -14.10 -0.57
N SER A 136 -17.38 -14.91 0.42
CA SER A 136 -17.44 -16.38 0.34
C SER A 136 -18.87 -16.90 0.42
N VAL A 137 -19.71 -16.39 1.33
CA VAL A 137 -21.11 -16.83 1.53
C VAL A 137 -21.96 -16.49 0.31
N PHE A 138 -21.82 -15.28 -0.23
CA PHE A 138 -22.60 -14.84 -1.40
C PHE A 138 -21.97 -15.26 -2.75
N ASN A 139 -20.81 -15.94 -2.72
CA ASN A 139 -20.04 -16.29 -3.94
C ASN A 139 -19.79 -15.10 -4.86
N LEU A 140 -19.59 -13.92 -4.28
CA LEU A 140 -19.32 -12.69 -5.02
C LEU A 140 -17.80 -12.49 -5.19
N PRO A 141 -17.38 -11.84 -6.29
CA PRO A 141 -16.01 -11.37 -6.40
C PRO A 141 -15.70 -10.44 -5.23
N VAL A 142 -14.54 -10.64 -4.56
CA VAL A 142 -14.10 -9.85 -3.40
C VAL A 142 -14.20 -8.35 -3.67
N PHE A 143 -13.78 -7.91 -4.87
CA PHE A 143 -13.83 -6.52 -5.30
C PHE A 143 -15.24 -5.90 -5.18
N VAL A 144 -16.28 -6.61 -5.66
CA VAL A 144 -17.67 -6.12 -5.61
C VAL A 144 -18.14 -5.97 -4.16
N MET A 145 -17.81 -6.98 -3.35
CA MET A 145 -18.19 -6.96 -1.93
C MET A 145 -17.53 -5.82 -1.17
N THR A 146 -16.24 -5.60 -1.42
CA THR A 146 -15.49 -4.56 -0.69
C THR A 146 -15.87 -3.14 -1.10
N ILE A 147 -16.38 -2.90 -2.31
CA ILE A 147 -16.99 -1.60 -2.69
C ILE A 147 -18.24 -1.33 -1.84
N ALA A 148 -19.12 -2.32 -1.72
CA ALA A 148 -20.32 -2.17 -0.89
C ALA A 148 -19.94 -1.92 0.57
N MET A 149 -19.01 -2.72 1.11
CA MET A 149 -18.55 -2.60 2.49
C MET A 149 -17.78 -1.30 2.76
N MET A 150 -17.12 -0.72 1.76
CA MET A 150 -16.51 0.60 1.89
C MET A 150 -17.54 1.66 2.26
N SER A 151 -18.72 1.65 1.63
CA SER A 151 -19.81 2.58 1.96
C SER A 151 -20.38 2.33 3.35
N VAL A 152 -20.53 1.05 3.74
CA VAL A 152 -20.99 0.68 5.08
C VAL A 152 -20.01 1.16 6.15
N PHE A 153 -18.72 0.91 5.96
CA PHE A 153 -17.69 1.33 6.92
C PHE A 153 -17.55 2.86 6.97
N ALA A 154 -17.67 3.56 5.84
CA ALA A 154 -17.68 5.02 5.82
C ALA A 154 -18.87 5.60 6.61
N ALA A 155 -20.07 5.05 6.43
CA ALA A 155 -21.24 5.43 7.21
C ALA A 155 -21.06 5.12 8.69
N LEU A 156 -20.54 3.93 9.03
CA LEU A 156 -20.28 3.54 10.42
C LEU A 156 -19.26 4.46 11.09
N SER A 157 -18.18 4.82 10.40
CA SER A 157 -17.20 5.77 10.93
C SER A 157 -17.85 7.14 11.23
N THR A 158 -18.71 7.63 10.33
CA THR A 158 -19.43 8.87 10.52
C THR A 158 -20.34 8.82 11.75
N LEU A 159 -21.08 7.73 11.92
CA LEU A 159 -21.94 7.54 13.10
C LEU A 159 -21.15 7.50 14.42
N ILE A 160 -20.00 6.81 14.43
CA ILE A 160 -19.15 6.76 15.63
C ILE A 160 -18.62 8.16 15.96
N ILE A 161 -18.05 8.85 14.97
CA ILE A 161 -17.46 10.17 15.16
C ILE A 161 -18.52 11.18 15.61
N SER A 162 -19.69 11.22 14.96
CA SER A 162 -20.78 12.15 15.31
C SER A 162 -21.37 11.89 16.71
N ASN A 163 -21.55 10.61 17.09
CA ASN A 163 -22.06 10.27 18.42
C ASN A 163 -21.04 10.57 19.53
N VAL A 164 -19.76 10.41 19.25
CA VAL A 164 -18.69 10.76 20.18
C VAL A 164 -18.69 12.26 20.45
N ASP A 165 -18.85 13.08 19.41
CA ASP A 165 -18.92 14.54 19.56
C ASP A 165 -20.18 14.98 20.32
N ALA A 166 -21.33 14.38 20.04
CA ALA A 166 -22.59 14.67 20.71
C ALA A 166 -22.56 14.34 22.21
N ASN A 167 -21.82 13.33 22.63
CA ASN A 167 -21.68 12.92 24.02
C ASN A 167 -20.49 13.58 24.76
N GLY A 168 -19.80 14.55 24.14
CA GLY A 168 -18.64 15.22 24.72
C GLY A 168 -17.36 14.34 24.76
N ILE A 169 -17.39 13.19 24.11
CA ILE A 169 -16.23 12.30 23.95
C ILE A 169 -15.58 12.64 22.61
N ASN A 170 -14.59 13.50 22.65
CA ASN A 170 -13.89 13.91 21.44
C ASN A 170 -13.12 12.74 20.80
N THR A 171 -13.17 12.65 19.47
CA THR A 171 -12.25 11.83 18.67
C THR A 171 -10.81 12.35 18.72
N LYS A 172 -10.60 13.49 19.36
CA LYS A 172 -9.29 14.02 19.72
C LYS A 172 -8.76 13.27 20.95
N LEU A 173 -7.52 12.85 20.92
CA LEU A 173 -6.85 12.19 22.04
C LEU A 173 -6.62 13.20 23.19
N SER A 174 -7.58 13.37 24.08
CA SER A 174 -7.55 14.37 25.12
C SER A 174 -6.41 14.18 26.15
N ARG A 175 -5.94 12.93 26.32
CA ARG A 175 -4.86 12.57 27.25
C ARG A 175 -3.49 12.41 26.59
N ALA A 176 -3.41 12.42 25.27
CA ALA A 176 -2.15 12.24 24.55
C ALA A 176 -1.23 13.47 24.68
N SER A 177 -1.80 14.64 24.97
CA SER A 177 -1.04 15.88 25.14
C SER A 177 -0.37 16.00 26.52
N ASN A 178 -0.46 14.97 27.39
CA ASN A 178 0.23 15.00 28.67
C ASN A 178 1.72 14.67 28.47
N PRO A 179 2.64 15.65 28.68
CA PRO A 179 4.07 15.46 28.46
C PRO A 179 4.68 14.38 29.37
N ASP A 180 4.01 14.00 30.44
CA ASP A 180 4.48 12.98 31.39
C ASP A 180 4.15 11.55 30.95
N ASN A 181 3.42 11.37 29.84
CA ASN A 181 3.10 10.04 29.35
C ASN A 181 4.26 9.46 28.51
N VAL A 182 5.19 8.78 29.20
CA VAL A 182 6.38 8.14 28.62
C VAL A 182 6.00 7.19 27.46
N TYR A 183 4.91 6.45 27.58
CA TYR A 183 4.45 5.54 26.53
C TYR A 183 4.05 6.30 25.26
N TYR A 184 3.41 7.46 25.41
CA TYR A 184 3.07 8.29 24.26
C TYR A 184 4.31 8.87 23.59
N GLN A 185 5.31 9.31 24.36
CA GLN A 185 6.57 9.81 23.81
C GLN A 185 7.31 8.73 23.03
N VAL A 186 7.39 7.50 23.55
CA VAL A 186 8.07 6.37 22.87
C VAL A 186 7.32 5.95 21.63
N LEU A 187 6.00 5.71 21.73
CA LEU A 187 5.18 5.27 20.58
C LEU A 187 4.99 6.38 19.54
N GLY A 188 5.02 7.65 19.96
CA GLY A 188 4.97 8.81 19.06
C GLY A 188 6.29 9.10 18.35
N ASN A 189 7.40 8.50 18.81
CA ASN A 189 8.71 8.71 18.21
C ASN A 189 8.76 8.12 16.79
N ILE A 190 9.14 8.95 15.81
CA ILE A 190 9.18 8.57 14.40
C ILE A 190 10.11 7.38 14.14
N TRP A 191 11.23 7.28 14.87
CA TRP A 191 12.18 6.18 14.74
C TRP A 191 11.59 4.86 15.24
N PHE A 192 10.83 4.91 16.35
CA PHE A 192 10.12 3.74 16.88
C PHE A 192 9.06 3.26 15.87
N GLN A 193 8.26 4.17 15.33
CA GLN A 193 7.25 3.85 14.33
C GLN A 193 7.87 3.25 13.06
N LEU A 194 9.00 3.81 12.60
CA LEU A 194 9.75 3.28 11.46
C LEU A 194 10.29 1.87 11.74
N ALA A 195 10.84 1.65 12.93
CA ALA A 195 11.31 0.32 13.35
C ALA A 195 10.17 -0.71 13.36
N MET A 196 8.99 -0.32 13.84
CA MET A 196 7.79 -1.17 13.82
C MET A 196 7.33 -1.48 12.39
N LEU A 197 7.37 -0.49 11.49
CA LEU A 197 7.09 -0.74 10.07
C LEU A 197 8.09 -1.73 9.46
N VAL A 198 9.38 -1.52 9.68
CA VAL A 198 10.43 -2.43 9.17
C VAL A 198 10.24 -3.84 9.72
N LEU A 199 9.96 -3.98 11.02
CA LEU A 199 9.66 -5.26 11.64
C LEU A 199 8.45 -5.93 10.98
N PHE A 200 7.36 -5.20 10.78
CA PHE A 200 6.16 -5.72 10.12
C PHE A 200 6.43 -6.15 8.67
N VAL A 201 7.17 -5.34 7.91
CA VAL A 201 7.58 -5.66 6.54
C VAL A 201 8.46 -6.92 6.48
N LEU A 202 9.40 -7.06 7.42
CA LEU A 202 10.26 -8.25 7.51
C LEU A 202 9.46 -9.50 7.87
N LEU A 203 8.53 -9.40 8.84
CA LEU A 203 7.64 -10.51 9.21
C LEU A 203 6.73 -10.90 8.02
N CYS A 204 6.09 -9.94 7.37
CA CYS A 204 5.28 -10.19 6.18
C CYS A 204 6.13 -10.75 5.03
N GLY A 205 7.33 -10.24 4.84
CA GLY A 205 8.30 -10.76 3.85
C GLY A 205 8.68 -12.20 4.11
N PHE A 206 8.92 -12.55 5.38
CA PHE A 206 9.19 -13.92 5.80
C PHE A 206 7.99 -14.84 5.55
N LEU A 207 6.78 -14.45 6.01
CA LEU A 207 5.55 -15.20 5.78
C LEU A 207 5.30 -15.43 4.28
N PHE A 208 5.52 -14.41 3.47
CA PHE A 208 5.22 -14.41 2.05
C PHE A 208 6.20 -15.23 1.22
N ASN A 209 7.49 -15.24 1.56
CA ASN A 209 8.53 -15.90 0.77
C ASN A 209 8.89 -17.30 1.27
N PHE A 210 8.90 -17.51 2.59
CA PHE A 210 9.40 -18.75 3.19
C PHE A 210 8.29 -19.71 3.63
N MET A 211 7.11 -19.19 4.01
CA MET A 211 6.03 -20.07 4.45
C MET A 211 5.23 -20.67 3.28
N LYS A 212 4.63 -21.83 3.53
CA LYS A 212 3.74 -22.53 2.57
C LYS A 212 2.57 -21.65 2.14
N MET A 213 2.05 -20.82 3.05
CA MET A 213 0.92 -19.92 2.78
C MET A 213 1.23 -18.92 1.67
N GLY A 214 2.37 -18.22 1.72
CA GLY A 214 2.75 -17.26 0.69
C GLY A 214 2.93 -17.90 -0.70
N ARG A 215 3.49 -19.11 -0.75
CA ARG A 215 3.59 -19.85 -2.01
C ARG A 215 2.22 -20.22 -2.58
N ARG A 216 1.29 -20.67 -1.72
CA ARG A 216 -0.09 -21.00 -2.11
C ARG A 216 -0.85 -19.76 -2.60
N GLN A 217 -0.67 -18.59 -1.98
CA GLN A 217 -1.25 -17.33 -2.44
C GLN A 217 -0.81 -16.98 -3.85
N LYS A 218 0.51 -17.05 -4.12
CA LYS A 218 1.07 -16.80 -5.46
C LYS A 218 0.53 -17.78 -6.50
N PHE A 219 0.30 -19.02 -6.09
CA PHE A 219 -0.23 -20.07 -6.97
C PHE A 219 -1.70 -19.82 -7.31
N ILE A 220 -2.54 -19.47 -6.32
CA ILE A 220 -3.96 -19.09 -6.51
C ILE A 220 -4.07 -17.87 -7.42
N GLY A 221 -3.27 -16.80 -7.18
CA GLY A 221 -3.30 -15.61 -8.01
C GLY A 221 -2.79 -15.84 -9.44
N GLY A 222 -1.99 -16.90 -9.67
CA GLY A 222 -1.57 -17.29 -11.02
C GLY A 222 -2.65 -18.01 -11.80
N ASN A 223 -3.32 -18.96 -11.18
CA ASN A 223 -4.45 -19.70 -11.76
C ASN A 223 -5.28 -20.37 -10.66
N PRO A 224 -6.44 -19.81 -10.29
CA PRO A 224 -7.27 -20.35 -9.21
C PRO A 224 -7.88 -21.72 -9.54
N VAL A 225 -8.09 -22.04 -10.83
CA VAL A 225 -8.62 -23.35 -11.27
C VAL A 225 -7.57 -24.42 -11.05
N CYS A 226 -6.35 -24.19 -11.52
CA CYS A 226 -5.23 -25.10 -11.28
C CYS A 226 -4.94 -25.29 -9.79
N ALA A 227 -5.07 -24.23 -8.98
CA ALA A 227 -4.90 -24.32 -7.54
C ALA A 227 -5.91 -25.28 -6.89
N ARG A 228 -7.19 -25.21 -7.29
CA ARG A 228 -8.23 -26.15 -6.82
C ARG A 228 -7.93 -27.59 -7.22
N LEU A 229 -7.51 -27.81 -8.47
CA LEU A 229 -7.18 -29.15 -8.98
C LEU A 229 -5.98 -29.78 -8.25
N THR A 230 -5.07 -28.98 -7.70
CA THR A 230 -3.95 -29.46 -6.87
C THR A 230 -4.28 -29.60 -5.38
N GLY A 231 -5.57 -29.52 -5.00
CA GLY A 231 -6.03 -29.67 -3.61
C GLY A 231 -5.78 -28.47 -2.71
N ILE A 232 -5.43 -27.30 -3.27
CA ILE A 232 -5.31 -26.07 -2.49
C ILE A 232 -6.72 -25.50 -2.31
N ALA A 233 -7.19 -25.40 -1.05
CA ALA A 233 -8.45 -24.75 -0.71
C ALA A 233 -8.29 -23.22 -0.78
N PRO A 234 -8.90 -22.50 -1.75
CA PRO A 234 -8.73 -21.06 -1.87
C PRO A 234 -9.28 -20.29 -0.69
N THR A 235 -10.41 -20.73 -0.12
CA THR A 235 -11.11 -20.04 0.98
C THR A 235 -10.21 -19.82 2.19
N GLY A 236 -9.51 -20.88 2.67
CA GLY A 236 -8.62 -20.75 3.82
C GLY A 236 -7.44 -19.80 3.57
N ILE A 237 -6.93 -19.77 2.34
CA ILE A 237 -5.84 -18.86 1.94
C ILE A 237 -6.37 -17.42 1.84
N THR A 238 -7.59 -17.22 1.34
CA THR A 238 -8.23 -15.91 1.30
C THR A 238 -8.45 -15.36 2.71
N VAL A 239 -9.02 -16.14 3.62
CA VAL A 239 -9.21 -15.74 5.03
C VAL A 239 -7.88 -15.34 5.66
N PHE A 240 -6.84 -16.14 5.50
CA PHE A 240 -5.50 -15.80 6.00
C PHE A 240 -4.98 -14.46 5.42
N SER A 241 -5.19 -14.22 4.13
CA SER A 241 -4.79 -12.96 3.48
C SER A 241 -5.49 -11.75 4.10
N PHE A 242 -6.79 -11.88 4.40
CA PHE A 242 -7.57 -10.83 5.03
C PHE A 242 -7.19 -10.60 6.50
N VAL A 243 -6.79 -11.65 7.24
CA VAL A 243 -6.27 -11.49 8.62
C VAL A 243 -4.98 -10.67 8.63
N ILE A 244 -4.01 -11.02 7.75
CA ILE A 244 -2.75 -10.27 7.68
C ILE A 244 -2.99 -8.82 7.21
N ALA A 245 -3.88 -8.61 6.24
CA ALA A 245 -4.28 -7.27 5.83
C ALA A 245 -4.91 -6.50 7.00
N GLY A 246 -5.83 -7.11 7.75
CA GLY A 246 -6.46 -6.52 8.93
C GLY A 246 -5.45 -6.10 10.01
N ILE A 247 -4.39 -6.89 10.25
CA ILE A 247 -3.30 -6.51 11.16
C ILE A 247 -2.57 -5.26 10.64
N GLY A 248 -2.20 -5.23 9.36
CA GLY A 248 -1.55 -4.07 8.74
C GLY A 248 -2.40 -2.80 8.81
N ILE A 249 -3.71 -2.93 8.54
CA ILE A 249 -4.68 -1.83 8.64
C ILE A 249 -4.79 -1.34 10.08
N GLY A 250 -4.87 -2.25 11.05
CA GLY A 250 -4.99 -1.92 12.47
C GLY A 250 -3.76 -1.17 13.01
N LEU A 251 -2.56 -1.58 12.59
CA LEU A 251 -1.33 -0.85 12.89
C LEU A 251 -1.34 0.54 12.25
N ALA A 252 -1.76 0.64 10.98
CA ALA A 252 -1.90 1.94 10.31
C ALA A 252 -2.92 2.84 11.02
N ALA A 253 -4.08 2.30 11.45
CA ALA A 253 -5.09 3.02 12.21
C ALA A 253 -4.53 3.57 13.52
N PHE A 254 -3.84 2.73 14.29
CA PHE A 254 -3.20 3.13 15.54
C PHE A 254 -2.18 4.27 15.33
N PHE A 255 -1.26 4.11 14.39
CA PHE A 255 -0.23 5.13 14.16
C PHE A 255 -0.80 6.41 13.53
N THR A 256 -1.89 6.34 12.76
CA THR A 256 -2.59 7.54 12.28
C THR A 256 -3.09 8.38 13.44
N ILE A 257 -3.75 7.76 14.44
CA ILE A 257 -4.22 8.48 15.62
C ILE A 257 -3.05 9.08 16.41
N MET A 258 -1.96 8.32 16.54
CA MET A 258 -0.76 8.77 17.26
C MET A 258 -0.09 9.98 16.59
N GLN A 259 -0.19 10.10 15.26
CA GLN A 259 0.40 11.20 14.49
C GLN A 259 -0.51 12.42 14.42
N ASP A 260 -1.81 12.21 14.16
CA ASP A 260 -2.77 13.28 13.89
C ASP A 260 -3.45 13.78 15.18
N VAL A 261 -3.37 13.00 16.27
CA VAL A 261 -3.99 13.29 17.58
C VAL A 261 -5.52 13.49 17.51
N SER A 262 -6.10 13.43 16.33
CA SER A 262 -7.55 13.57 16.12
C SER A 262 -7.99 12.78 14.88
N ILE A 263 -9.25 12.34 14.88
CA ILE A 263 -9.87 11.68 13.74
C ILE A 263 -11.10 12.46 13.31
N SER A 264 -11.20 12.69 12.00
CA SER A 264 -12.37 13.27 11.36
C SER A 264 -12.87 12.33 10.26
N THR A 265 -14.11 12.54 9.81
CA THR A 265 -14.71 11.76 8.71
C THR A 265 -13.91 11.85 7.40
N SER A 266 -13.10 12.89 7.24
CA SER A 266 -12.22 13.08 6.08
C SER A 266 -10.85 12.39 6.22
N SER A 267 -10.46 11.95 7.43
CA SER A 267 -9.11 11.37 7.69
C SER A 267 -8.86 10.07 6.91
N GLY A 268 -9.90 9.30 6.57
CA GLY A 268 -9.81 8.09 5.75
C GLY A 268 -9.86 8.33 4.24
N GLY A 269 -10.17 9.59 3.84
CA GLY A 269 -10.33 9.94 2.42
C GLY A 269 -9.02 9.82 1.64
N GLY A 270 -9.02 8.97 0.61
CA GLY A 270 -7.85 8.78 -0.25
C GLY A 270 -6.80 7.80 0.26
N VAL A 271 -6.81 7.38 1.51
CA VAL A 271 -5.80 6.45 2.05
C VAL A 271 -5.83 5.10 1.32
N GLY A 272 -7.02 4.58 1.04
CA GLY A 272 -7.18 3.35 0.25
C GLY A 272 -6.61 3.50 -1.17
N MET A 273 -6.84 4.64 -1.84
CA MET A 273 -6.26 4.92 -3.16
C MET A 273 -4.74 5.07 -3.09
N ASN A 274 -4.22 5.76 -2.09
CA ASN A 274 -2.78 5.91 -1.88
C ASN A 274 -2.10 4.55 -1.69
N MET A 275 -2.74 3.61 -0.96
CA MET A 275 -2.28 2.24 -0.80
C MET A 275 -2.25 1.48 -2.15
N LEU A 276 -3.30 1.59 -2.98
CA LEU A 276 -3.32 0.98 -4.30
C LEU A 276 -2.18 1.49 -5.19
N ILE A 277 -2.00 2.81 -5.22
CA ILE A 277 -0.91 3.46 -5.97
C ILE A 277 0.44 2.98 -5.43
N ALA A 278 0.61 2.88 -4.12
CA ALA A 278 1.84 2.38 -3.51
C ALA A 278 2.17 0.95 -3.94
N ILE A 279 1.21 0.02 -3.94
CA ILE A 279 1.44 -1.36 -4.36
C ILE A 279 1.88 -1.42 -5.83
N VAL A 280 1.26 -0.61 -6.69
CA VAL A 280 1.57 -0.54 -8.12
C VAL A 280 2.93 0.12 -8.35
N PHE A 281 3.23 1.23 -7.67
CA PHE A 281 4.54 1.90 -7.75
C PHE A 281 5.67 1.02 -7.24
N GLY A 282 5.38 0.12 -6.29
CA GLY A 282 6.30 -0.93 -5.86
C GLY A 282 6.55 -2.01 -6.93
N GLY A 283 5.88 -1.94 -8.08
CA GLY A 283 6.06 -2.87 -9.21
C GLY A 283 5.30 -4.18 -9.05
N MET A 284 4.26 -4.21 -8.22
CA MET A 284 3.39 -5.37 -8.11
C MET A 284 2.29 -5.32 -9.16
N ALA A 285 2.12 -6.43 -9.88
CA ALA A 285 1.03 -6.54 -10.85
C ALA A 285 -0.31 -6.55 -10.14
N ILE A 286 -1.28 -5.80 -10.70
CA ILE A 286 -2.65 -5.77 -10.19
C ILE A 286 -3.28 -7.18 -10.22
N SER A 287 -2.97 -7.99 -11.23
CA SER A 287 -3.46 -9.37 -11.35
C SER A 287 -2.91 -10.35 -10.29
N GLY A 288 -1.97 -9.92 -9.44
CA GLY A 288 -1.36 -10.79 -8.44
C GLY A 288 -0.49 -11.90 -9.03
N GLY A 289 -0.44 -13.03 -8.33
CA GLY A 289 0.18 -14.25 -8.81
C GLY A 289 1.69 -14.39 -8.50
N PRO A 290 2.43 -15.20 -9.27
CA PRO A 290 3.79 -15.65 -8.94
C PRO A 290 4.83 -14.53 -8.80
N ARG A 291 4.57 -13.37 -9.41
CA ARG A 291 5.48 -12.21 -9.39
C ARG A 291 5.25 -11.24 -8.23
N SER A 292 4.27 -11.52 -7.37
CA SER A 292 3.99 -10.70 -6.19
C SER A 292 5.18 -10.71 -5.22
N LYS A 293 5.53 -9.52 -4.71
CA LYS A 293 6.68 -9.30 -3.81
C LYS A 293 6.22 -8.50 -2.60
N ALA A 294 6.46 -8.98 -1.38
CA ALA A 294 6.11 -8.26 -0.16
C ALA A 294 6.83 -6.90 -0.02
N LEU A 295 8.11 -6.85 -0.40
CA LEU A 295 8.91 -5.61 -0.36
C LEU A 295 8.44 -4.54 -1.35
N ALA A 296 7.67 -4.90 -2.38
CA ALA A 296 7.13 -3.95 -3.35
C ALA A 296 6.28 -2.87 -2.66
N ALA A 297 5.42 -3.29 -1.73
CA ALA A 297 4.55 -2.39 -0.98
C ALA A 297 5.32 -1.37 -0.13
N PHE A 298 6.44 -1.78 0.47
CA PHE A 298 7.29 -0.89 1.26
C PHE A 298 7.93 0.20 0.39
N ILE A 299 8.57 -0.19 -0.72
CA ILE A 299 9.17 0.76 -1.68
C ILE A 299 8.11 1.70 -2.25
N GLY A 300 6.97 1.14 -2.65
CA GLY A 300 5.86 1.90 -3.19
C GLY A 300 5.23 2.87 -2.19
N GLY A 301 5.19 2.52 -0.89
CA GLY A 301 4.74 3.41 0.17
C GLY A 301 5.57 4.70 0.25
N PHE A 302 6.89 4.57 0.19
CA PHE A 302 7.79 5.74 0.12
C PHE A 302 7.63 6.51 -1.19
N SER A 303 7.54 5.82 -2.34
CA SER A 303 7.29 6.48 -3.63
C SER A 303 6.04 7.33 -3.59
N MET A 304 4.95 6.77 -3.03
CA MET A 304 3.67 7.45 -2.91
C MET A 304 3.74 8.66 -1.98
N ALA A 305 4.42 8.53 -0.85
CA ALA A 305 4.57 9.62 0.10
C ALA A 305 5.42 10.77 -0.46
N PHE A 306 6.52 10.47 -1.17
CA PHE A 306 7.31 11.48 -1.87
C PHE A 306 6.48 12.20 -2.95
N LEU A 307 5.71 11.46 -3.74
CA LEU A 307 4.81 12.05 -4.75
C LEU A 307 3.77 12.96 -4.10
N ASP A 308 3.15 12.50 -3.02
CA ASP A 308 2.09 13.24 -2.32
C ASP A 308 2.62 14.56 -1.75
N GLN A 309 3.76 14.50 -1.08
CA GLN A 309 4.37 15.67 -0.46
C GLN A 309 4.99 16.62 -1.50
N PHE A 310 5.61 16.09 -2.57
CA PHE A 310 6.05 16.88 -3.70
C PHE A 310 4.91 17.72 -4.28
N MET A 311 3.76 17.10 -4.57
CA MET A 311 2.60 17.78 -5.09
C MET A 311 2.02 18.77 -4.09
N GLN A 312 2.06 18.47 -2.79
CA GLN A 312 1.62 19.36 -1.74
C GLN A 312 2.45 20.65 -1.69
N VAL A 313 3.78 20.53 -1.74
CA VAL A 313 4.70 21.68 -1.75
C VAL A 313 4.60 22.45 -3.05
N LEU A 314 4.50 21.77 -4.20
CA LEU A 314 4.40 22.41 -5.51
C LEU A 314 3.14 23.26 -5.64
N LEU A 315 2.02 22.79 -5.12
CA LEU A 315 0.68 23.39 -5.28
C LEU A 315 0.21 24.14 -4.03
N MET A 316 1.09 24.43 -3.07
CA MET A 316 0.73 25.06 -1.80
C MET A 316 0.04 26.43 -1.98
N ASP A 317 0.38 27.18 -3.04
CA ASP A 317 -0.15 28.50 -3.32
C ASP A 317 -1.45 28.46 -4.17
N SER A 318 -1.92 27.27 -4.57
CA SER A 318 -3.05 27.10 -5.46
C SER A 318 -4.33 26.74 -4.71
N ALA A 319 -5.40 27.49 -4.90
CA ALA A 319 -6.72 27.17 -4.34
C ALA A 319 -7.29 25.84 -4.84
N THR A 320 -6.89 25.41 -6.04
CA THR A 320 -7.32 24.14 -6.67
C THR A 320 -6.29 23.01 -6.50
N GLY A 321 -5.26 23.22 -5.67
CA GLY A 321 -4.12 22.29 -5.53
C GLY A 321 -4.52 20.88 -5.15
N SER A 322 -5.52 20.70 -4.29
CA SER A 322 -6.00 19.38 -3.88
C SER A 322 -6.64 18.60 -5.03
N ALA A 323 -7.41 19.27 -5.90
CA ALA A 323 -8.04 18.66 -7.07
C ALA A 323 -6.98 18.28 -8.13
N VAL A 324 -6.05 19.17 -8.41
CA VAL A 324 -4.92 18.91 -9.33
C VAL A 324 -4.08 17.73 -8.84
N LYS A 325 -3.77 17.67 -7.54
CA LYS A 325 -3.07 16.56 -6.92
C LYS A 325 -3.77 15.21 -7.16
N GLN A 326 -5.09 15.15 -7.01
CA GLN A 326 -5.87 13.93 -7.25
C GLN A 326 -5.84 13.52 -8.74
N ILE A 327 -5.99 14.48 -9.65
CA ILE A 327 -5.92 14.21 -11.11
C ILE A 327 -4.55 13.66 -11.50
N VAL A 328 -3.47 14.29 -11.03
CA VAL A 328 -2.10 13.84 -11.32
C VAL A 328 -1.86 12.43 -10.79
N LYS A 329 -2.30 12.11 -9.55
CA LYS A 329 -2.23 10.76 -9.00
C LYS A 329 -2.96 9.73 -9.85
N ALA A 330 -4.18 10.06 -10.30
CA ALA A 330 -4.97 9.16 -11.14
C ALA A 330 -4.30 8.90 -12.50
N VAL A 331 -3.78 9.94 -13.15
CA VAL A 331 -3.07 9.82 -14.43
C VAL A 331 -1.78 9.00 -14.28
N LEU A 332 -0.99 9.27 -13.24
CA LEU A 332 0.23 8.51 -12.97
C LEU A 332 -0.09 7.03 -12.66
N PHE A 333 -1.13 6.77 -11.86
CA PHE A 333 -1.57 5.42 -11.57
C PHE A 333 -1.93 4.65 -12.86
N LEU A 334 -2.78 5.23 -13.72
CA LEU A 334 -3.16 4.64 -14.99
C LEU A 334 -1.96 4.39 -15.90
N THR A 335 -1.03 5.34 -15.97
CA THR A 335 0.20 5.21 -16.77
C THR A 335 1.05 4.05 -16.29
N VAL A 336 1.31 3.95 -14.99
CA VAL A 336 2.13 2.87 -14.42
C VAL A 336 1.44 1.51 -14.56
N VAL A 337 0.12 1.43 -14.32
CA VAL A 337 -0.65 0.20 -14.53
C VAL A 337 -0.57 -0.26 -15.98
N THR A 338 -0.74 0.67 -16.93
CA THR A 338 -0.67 0.35 -18.36
C THR A 338 0.71 -0.15 -18.75
N LEU A 339 1.77 0.51 -18.31
CA LEU A 339 3.15 0.11 -18.58
C LEU A 339 3.48 -1.27 -17.98
N LEU A 340 3.04 -1.52 -16.74
CA LEU A 340 3.19 -2.83 -16.11
C LEU A 340 2.45 -3.90 -16.92
N ASN A 341 1.20 -3.65 -17.31
CA ASN A 341 0.39 -4.61 -18.05
C ASN A 341 1.00 -4.92 -19.44
N LEU A 342 1.46 -3.90 -20.17
CA LEU A 342 2.16 -4.09 -21.44
C LEU A 342 3.43 -4.94 -21.26
N SER A 343 4.22 -4.66 -20.24
CA SER A 343 5.42 -5.45 -19.91
C SER A 343 5.10 -6.91 -19.56
N TYR A 344 3.88 -7.20 -19.08
CA TYR A 344 3.43 -8.57 -18.82
C TYR A 344 2.93 -9.28 -20.07
N ARG A 345 2.21 -8.58 -20.97
CA ARG A 345 1.69 -9.15 -22.23
C ARG A 345 2.78 -9.58 -23.20
N THR A 346 3.81 -8.78 -23.40
CA THR A 346 4.93 -9.11 -24.29
C THR A 346 5.63 -10.41 -23.91
N LYS A 347 5.63 -10.77 -22.61
CA LYS A 347 6.26 -12.00 -22.11
C LYS A 347 5.41 -13.28 -22.22
N THR A 348 4.10 -13.14 -22.41
CA THR A 348 3.19 -14.28 -22.63
C THR A 348 3.07 -14.68 -24.09
N LEU A 349 3.35 -13.78 -25.03
CA LEU A 349 3.35 -14.06 -26.47
C LEU A 349 4.66 -14.71 -26.96
N GLU A 350 5.70 -14.73 -26.11
CA GLU A 350 7.01 -15.35 -26.41
C GLU A 350 7.14 -16.80 -25.89
N ARG A 351 6.07 -17.39 -25.34
CA ARG A 351 5.97 -18.80 -24.96
C ARG A 351 5.02 -19.54 -25.87
#